data_a948e0beac1587696706bc797d19e2ef
#
_entry.id   a948e0beac1587696706bc797d19e2ef
#
_cell.length_a   1.000
_cell.length_b   1.000
_cell.length_c   1.000
_cell.angle_alpha   90.00
_cell.angle_beta   90.00
_cell.angle_gamma   90.00
#
_symmetry.space_group_name_H-M   'P 1'
#
loop_
_entity.id
_entity.type
_entity.pdbx_description
1 polymer ?
#
loop_
_entity_poly.entity_id
_entity_poly.type
_entity_poly.pdbx_seq_one_letter_code
_entity_poly.pdbx_strand_id
1 'polypeptide(L)'
;MDYTPEFQLREATESDRTYLRRLNYLADVFGNEEGDVGHSEREGAEAYVGQWDPERESGIVAFDQFHVPAGGVWLRYWQSPDDGYANLAPNIPEIAIAVENRYAGNRLAVRLLQAAVELAKRQGAPKVALWVDPDNDRARHRYEKFGFANVEGEDDVMVVDVEDFTA
;
A
#
# COMPACT_ATOMS: atom_id res chain seq x y z
N MET A 1 -14.54 26.05 13.98
CA MET A 1 -14.35 24.75 14.64
C MET A 1 -13.46 23.87 13.76
N ASP A 2 -12.29 23.57 14.26
CA ASP A 2 -11.33 22.78 13.47
C ASP A 2 -11.76 21.32 13.43
N TYR A 3 -11.95 20.83 12.23
CA TYR A 3 -12.27 19.42 11.99
C TYR A 3 -10.99 18.62 11.99
N THR A 4 -10.86 17.70 12.95
CA THR A 4 -9.74 16.77 13.01
C THR A 4 -10.26 15.37 12.70
N PRO A 5 -9.85 14.76 11.58
CA PRO A 5 -10.31 13.43 11.25
C PRO A 5 -9.82 12.39 12.26
N GLU A 6 -10.71 11.50 12.65
CA GLU A 6 -10.38 10.32 13.45
C GLU A 6 -10.58 9.11 12.55
N PHE A 7 -9.54 8.29 12.44
CA PHE A 7 -9.58 7.15 11.52
C PHE A 7 -9.77 5.85 12.27
N GLN A 8 -10.61 4.99 11.71
CA GLN A 8 -10.76 3.60 12.12
C GLN A 8 -10.23 2.72 11.01
N LEU A 9 -9.42 1.74 11.39
CA LEU A 9 -8.81 0.79 10.47
C LEU A 9 -9.41 -0.60 10.72
N ARG A 10 -9.71 -1.32 9.64
CA ARG A 10 -10.17 -2.71 9.75
C ARG A 10 -9.58 -3.54 8.61
N GLU A 11 -9.58 -4.85 8.80
CA GLU A 11 -9.12 -5.73 7.73
C GLU A 11 -10.06 -5.66 6.52
N ALA A 12 -9.45 -5.64 5.35
CA ALA A 12 -10.17 -5.62 4.08
C ALA A 12 -10.77 -6.99 3.78
N THR A 13 -11.93 -6.98 3.14
CA THR A 13 -12.64 -8.19 2.73
C THR A 13 -12.93 -8.12 1.24
N GLU A 14 -13.54 -9.18 0.70
CA GLU A 14 -13.94 -9.20 -0.72
C GLU A 14 -14.81 -7.99 -1.09
N SER A 15 -15.63 -7.51 -0.17
CA SER A 15 -16.51 -6.36 -0.43
C SER A 15 -15.74 -5.05 -0.61
N ASP A 16 -14.46 -5.03 -0.27
CA ASP A 16 -13.61 -3.84 -0.41
C ASP A 16 -12.83 -3.81 -1.74
N ARG A 17 -12.92 -4.84 -2.56
CA ARG A 17 -12.14 -4.94 -3.81
C ARG A 17 -12.36 -3.73 -4.72
N THR A 18 -13.59 -3.28 -4.85
CA THR A 18 -13.88 -2.11 -5.69
C THR A 18 -13.17 -0.87 -5.16
N TYR A 19 -13.15 -0.70 -3.84
CA TYR A 19 -12.43 0.43 -3.25
C TYR A 19 -10.92 0.31 -3.45
N LEU A 20 -10.37 -0.89 -3.37
CA LEU A 20 -8.95 -1.09 -3.67
C LEU A 20 -8.61 -0.73 -5.12
N ARG A 21 -9.51 -0.94 -6.05
CA ARG A 21 -9.31 -0.50 -7.44
C ARG A 21 -9.19 1.02 -7.53
N ARG A 22 -10.03 1.74 -6.79
CA ARG A 22 -9.92 3.20 -6.70
C ARG A 22 -8.57 3.62 -6.11
N LEU A 23 -8.14 2.95 -5.04
CA LEU A 23 -6.87 3.27 -4.39
C LEU A 23 -5.68 2.99 -5.31
N ASN A 24 -5.75 1.92 -6.08
CA ASN A 24 -4.72 1.60 -7.06
C ASN A 24 -4.62 2.69 -8.13
N TYR A 25 -5.75 3.21 -8.58
CA TYR A 25 -5.79 4.34 -9.49
C TYR A 25 -5.15 5.59 -8.86
N LEU A 26 -5.48 5.90 -7.62
CA LEU A 26 -4.89 7.05 -6.92
C LEU A 26 -3.37 6.93 -6.81
N ALA A 27 -2.86 5.74 -6.55
CA ALA A 27 -1.43 5.50 -6.48
C ALA A 27 -0.76 5.70 -7.84
N ASP A 28 -1.41 5.25 -8.92
CA ASP A 28 -0.87 5.38 -10.27
C ASP A 28 -0.78 6.84 -10.73
N VAL A 29 -1.70 7.68 -10.31
CA VAL A 29 -1.73 9.10 -10.70
C VAL A 29 -1.18 10.03 -9.62
N PHE A 30 -0.56 9.49 -8.57
CA PHE A 30 0.01 10.24 -7.43
C PHE A 30 -1.01 11.18 -6.77
N GLY A 31 -2.29 10.77 -6.77
CA GLY A 31 -3.37 11.58 -6.23
C GLY A 31 -3.92 12.63 -7.18
N ASN A 32 -3.37 12.78 -8.37
CA ASN A 32 -3.86 13.73 -9.38
C ASN A 32 -4.92 13.06 -10.26
N GLU A 33 -6.18 13.13 -9.84
CA GLU A 33 -7.29 12.48 -10.52
C GLU A 33 -7.60 13.06 -11.91
N GLU A 34 -7.02 14.22 -12.23
CA GLU A 34 -7.17 14.85 -13.54
C GLU A 34 -6.04 14.46 -14.49
N GLY A 35 -5.04 13.71 -14.01
CA GLY A 35 -3.92 13.28 -14.81
C GLY A 35 -4.29 12.12 -15.75
N ASP A 36 -3.50 11.97 -16.81
CA ASP A 36 -3.67 10.85 -17.73
C ASP A 36 -3.31 9.53 -17.06
N VAL A 37 -4.16 8.54 -17.26
CA VAL A 37 -3.92 7.18 -16.78
C VAL A 37 -2.96 6.49 -17.76
N GLY A 38 -1.85 5.98 -17.24
CA GLY A 38 -0.87 5.26 -18.05
C GLY A 38 -1.41 3.93 -18.59
N HIS A 39 -0.78 3.42 -19.64
CA HIS A 39 -1.16 2.14 -20.24
C HIS A 39 -1.02 0.96 -19.27
N SER A 40 -0.15 1.08 -18.27
CA SER A 40 0.09 0.05 -17.26
C SER A 40 -1.06 -0.11 -16.25
N GLU A 41 -1.98 0.85 -16.19
CA GLU A 41 -3.02 0.85 -15.17
C GLU A 41 -3.93 -0.38 -15.26
N ARG A 42 -4.33 -0.79 -16.46
CA ARG A 42 -5.19 -1.98 -16.63
C ARG A 42 -4.49 -3.25 -16.19
N GLU A 43 -3.23 -3.43 -16.58
CA GLU A 43 -2.44 -4.59 -16.20
C GLU A 43 -2.15 -4.56 -14.70
N GLY A 44 -1.82 -3.38 -14.18
CA GLY A 44 -1.60 -3.19 -12.76
C GLY A 44 -2.85 -3.46 -11.94
N ALA A 45 -4.01 -2.98 -12.39
CA ALA A 45 -5.26 -3.21 -11.67
C ALA A 45 -5.61 -4.69 -11.59
N GLU A 46 -5.39 -5.46 -12.66
CA GLU A 46 -5.64 -6.90 -12.62
C GLU A 46 -4.64 -7.62 -11.72
N ALA A 47 -3.35 -7.30 -11.84
CA ALA A 47 -2.32 -7.94 -11.03
C ALA A 47 -2.43 -7.59 -9.55
N TYR A 48 -2.68 -6.32 -9.22
CA TYR A 48 -2.66 -5.86 -7.84
C TYR A 48 -4.02 -5.98 -7.15
N VAL A 49 -5.11 -5.91 -7.86
CA VAL A 49 -6.45 -5.93 -7.27
C VAL A 49 -7.29 -7.09 -7.79
N GLY A 50 -7.33 -7.30 -9.10
CA GLY A 50 -8.17 -8.35 -9.69
C GLY A 50 -7.86 -9.73 -9.15
N GLN A 51 -6.58 -10.06 -8.99
CA GLN A 51 -6.12 -11.36 -8.52
C GLN A 51 -5.84 -11.41 -7.02
N TRP A 52 -6.10 -10.31 -6.30
CA TRP A 52 -5.89 -10.24 -4.86
C TRP A 52 -6.84 -11.22 -4.14
N ASP A 53 -6.28 -11.95 -3.18
CA ASP A 53 -7.03 -12.89 -2.35
C ASP A 53 -7.13 -12.34 -0.93
N PRO A 54 -8.31 -11.84 -0.51
CA PRO A 54 -8.45 -11.22 0.80
C PRO A 54 -8.16 -12.16 1.97
N GLU A 55 -8.41 -13.45 1.81
CA GLU A 55 -8.17 -14.42 2.90
C GLU A 55 -6.70 -14.75 3.06
N ARG A 56 -5.99 -14.93 1.95
CA ARG A 56 -4.57 -15.33 1.99
C ARG A 56 -3.64 -14.14 2.14
N GLU A 57 -3.97 -13.03 1.49
CA GLU A 57 -3.09 -11.86 1.41
C GLU A 57 -3.51 -10.74 2.33
N SER A 58 -4.80 -10.50 2.43
CA SER A 58 -5.38 -9.51 3.32
C SER A 58 -4.99 -8.07 2.98
N GLY A 59 -5.46 -7.16 3.79
CA GLY A 59 -5.20 -5.73 3.66
C GLY A 59 -5.93 -4.99 4.77
N ILE A 60 -5.76 -3.68 4.78
CA ILE A 60 -6.38 -2.79 5.78
C ILE A 60 -7.03 -1.63 5.03
N VAL A 61 -8.27 -1.32 5.38
CA VAL A 61 -8.97 -0.14 4.88
C VAL A 61 -9.26 0.80 6.04
N ALA A 62 -9.21 2.09 5.77
CA ALA A 62 -9.39 3.13 6.76
C ALA A 62 -10.62 3.97 6.43
N PHE A 63 -11.34 4.37 7.46
CA PHE A 63 -12.52 5.22 7.38
C PHE A 63 -12.39 6.35 8.40
N ASP A 64 -13.00 7.49 8.10
CA ASP A 64 -13.08 8.56 9.08
C ASP A 64 -14.22 8.28 10.08
N GLN A 65 -14.47 9.18 11.01
CA GLN A 65 -15.50 9.04 12.03
C GLN A 65 -16.93 9.05 11.46
N PHE A 66 -17.11 9.43 10.22
CA PHE A 66 -18.39 9.40 9.52
C PHE A 66 -18.53 8.21 8.58
N HIS A 67 -17.63 7.26 8.69
CA HIS A 67 -17.57 6.06 7.83
C HIS A 67 -17.26 6.37 6.36
N VAL A 68 -16.61 7.50 6.10
CA VAL A 68 -16.15 7.84 4.74
C VAL A 68 -14.81 7.17 4.49
N PRO A 69 -14.66 6.44 3.37
CA PRO A 69 -13.39 5.78 3.07
C PRO A 69 -12.26 6.81 2.93
N ALA A 70 -11.14 6.51 3.57
CA ALA A 70 -10.02 7.45 3.68
C ALA A 70 -8.73 6.94 3.04
N GLY A 71 -8.60 5.63 2.85
CA GLY A 71 -7.42 5.04 2.28
C GLY A 71 -7.32 3.57 2.59
N GLY A 72 -6.21 2.95 2.19
CA GLY A 72 -5.98 1.55 2.46
C GLY A 72 -4.60 1.09 2.03
N VAL A 73 -4.26 -0.09 2.47
CA VAL A 73 -3.04 -0.79 2.12
C VAL A 73 -3.38 -2.26 2.01
N TRP A 74 -2.83 -2.94 1.00
CA TRP A 74 -3.09 -4.36 0.84
C TRP A 74 -1.82 -5.08 0.42
N LEU A 75 -1.77 -6.39 0.68
CA LEU A 75 -0.59 -7.22 0.49
C LEU A 75 -0.79 -8.14 -0.71
N ARG A 76 0.28 -8.30 -1.50
CA ARG A 76 0.31 -9.25 -2.60
C ARG A 76 1.49 -10.20 -2.40
N TYR A 77 1.21 -11.48 -2.30
CA TYR A 77 2.22 -12.54 -2.30
C TYR A 77 2.29 -13.11 -3.72
N TRP A 78 3.31 -12.71 -4.45
CA TRP A 78 3.45 -13.07 -5.86
C TRP A 78 3.81 -14.54 -6.01
N GLN A 79 3.16 -15.24 -6.93
CA GLN A 79 3.38 -16.66 -7.15
C GLN A 79 4.32 -16.93 -8.31
N SER A 80 4.52 -15.96 -9.20
CA SER A 80 5.44 -16.05 -10.32
C SER A 80 6.52 -14.99 -10.18
N PRO A 81 7.79 -15.30 -10.48
CA PRO A 81 8.87 -14.31 -10.37
C PRO A 81 8.72 -13.13 -11.31
N ASP A 82 7.86 -13.24 -12.33
CA ASP A 82 7.63 -12.17 -13.28
C ASP A 82 6.51 -11.21 -12.87
N ASP A 83 5.82 -11.49 -11.78
CA ASP A 83 4.70 -10.69 -11.30
C ASP A 83 5.17 -9.53 -10.43
N GLY A 84 4.44 -8.40 -10.50
CA GLY A 84 4.65 -7.26 -9.63
C GLY A 84 5.90 -6.46 -9.93
N TYR A 85 6.06 -5.34 -9.21
CA TYR A 85 7.21 -4.45 -9.34
C TYR A 85 8.23 -4.61 -8.22
N ALA A 86 7.79 -5.11 -7.06
CA ALA A 86 8.66 -5.29 -5.88
C ALA A 86 8.57 -6.75 -5.40
N ASN A 87 8.78 -7.68 -6.31
CA ASN A 87 8.68 -9.10 -6.05
C ASN A 87 10.08 -9.66 -5.70
N LEU A 88 10.38 -9.68 -4.41
CA LEU A 88 11.69 -10.12 -3.93
C LEU A 88 11.73 -11.64 -3.68
N ALA A 89 10.65 -12.20 -3.15
CA ALA A 89 10.53 -13.62 -2.85
C ALA A 89 9.07 -13.98 -2.60
N PRO A 90 8.67 -15.25 -2.75
CA PRO A 90 7.27 -15.64 -2.53
C PRO A 90 6.75 -15.39 -1.11
N ASN A 91 7.64 -15.33 -0.12
CA ASN A 91 7.27 -15.10 1.29
C ASN A 91 7.43 -13.64 1.74
N ILE A 92 7.79 -12.74 0.83
CA ILE A 92 7.91 -11.31 1.10
C ILE A 92 6.82 -10.60 0.33
N PRO A 93 5.76 -10.12 1.01
CA PRO A 93 4.68 -9.46 0.27
C PRO A 93 5.10 -8.08 -0.22
N GLU A 94 4.60 -7.74 -1.40
CA GLU A 94 4.63 -6.36 -1.88
C GLU A 94 3.35 -5.68 -1.39
N ILE A 95 3.47 -4.46 -0.86
CA ILE A 95 2.30 -3.69 -0.46
C ILE A 95 1.97 -2.62 -1.49
N ALA A 96 0.69 -2.37 -1.66
CA ALA A 96 0.16 -1.21 -2.37
C ALA A 96 -0.59 -0.35 -1.36
N ILE A 97 -0.40 0.96 -1.41
CA ILE A 97 -0.96 1.87 -0.42
C ILE A 97 -1.39 3.17 -1.10
N ALA A 98 -2.52 3.71 -0.67
CA ALA A 98 -2.96 5.04 -1.08
C ALA A 98 -3.85 5.65 -0.02
N VAL A 99 -3.84 6.98 0.05
CA VAL A 99 -4.67 7.78 0.96
C VAL A 99 -5.43 8.78 0.10
N GLU A 100 -6.72 8.95 0.38
CA GLU A 100 -7.55 9.94 -0.31
C GLU A 100 -6.97 11.34 -0.08
N ASN A 101 -6.98 12.17 -1.12
CA ASN A 101 -6.34 13.48 -1.08
C ASN A 101 -6.84 14.39 0.04
N ARG A 102 -8.13 14.29 0.38
CA ARG A 102 -8.73 15.11 1.45
C ARG A 102 -8.15 14.80 2.83
N TYR A 103 -7.44 13.70 2.98
CA TYR A 103 -6.80 13.31 4.24
C TYR A 103 -5.29 13.41 4.18
N ALA A 104 -4.74 13.97 3.12
CA ALA A 104 -3.29 14.17 3.01
C ALA A 104 -2.79 15.02 4.19
N GLY A 105 -1.64 14.65 4.74
CA GLY A 105 -1.04 15.38 5.86
C GLY A 105 -1.55 14.98 7.24
N ASN A 106 -2.49 14.04 7.35
CA ASN A 106 -3.05 13.59 8.62
C ASN A 106 -2.38 12.34 9.19
N ARG A 107 -1.21 11.98 8.67
CA ARG A 107 -0.41 10.82 9.13
C ARG A 107 -1.08 9.47 8.93
N LEU A 108 -2.15 9.41 8.15
CA LEU A 108 -2.86 8.16 7.90
C LEU A 108 -1.96 7.15 7.18
N ALA A 109 -1.13 7.61 6.24
CA ALA A 109 -0.22 6.72 5.52
C ALA A 109 0.71 5.97 6.48
N VAL A 110 1.24 6.66 7.50
CA VAL A 110 2.10 6.03 8.51
C VAL A 110 1.33 4.95 9.27
N ARG A 111 0.10 5.22 9.67
CA ARG A 111 -0.73 4.24 10.36
C ARG A 111 -1.02 3.02 9.49
N LEU A 112 -1.27 3.25 8.19
CA LEU A 112 -1.50 2.15 7.25
C LEU A 112 -0.23 1.31 7.05
N LEU A 113 0.93 1.96 6.95
CA LEU A 113 2.20 1.24 6.85
C LEU A 113 2.46 0.39 8.10
N GLN A 114 2.20 0.94 9.29
CA GLN A 114 2.33 0.19 10.55
C GLN A 114 1.41 -1.03 10.55
N ALA A 115 0.16 -0.83 10.15
CA ALA A 115 -0.82 -1.92 10.11
C ALA A 115 -0.41 -3.01 9.12
N ALA A 116 0.15 -2.63 7.96
CA ALA A 116 0.62 -3.59 6.96
C ALA A 116 1.79 -4.42 7.48
N VAL A 117 2.75 -3.79 8.15
CA VAL A 117 3.91 -4.51 8.72
C VAL A 117 3.45 -5.48 9.81
N GLU A 118 2.54 -5.05 10.68
CA GLU A 118 1.98 -5.93 11.72
C GLU A 118 1.24 -7.12 11.11
N LEU A 119 0.46 -6.86 10.06
CA LEU A 119 -0.27 -7.90 9.35
C LEU A 119 0.68 -8.93 8.73
N ALA A 120 1.72 -8.45 8.04
CA ALA A 120 2.73 -9.32 7.44
C ALA A 120 3.45 -10.15 8.50
N LYS A 121 3.77 -9.54 9.63
CA LYS A 121 4.40 -10.24 10.75
C LYS A 121 3.51 -11.37 11.28
N ARG A 122 2.22 -11.11 11.44
CA ARG A 122 1.26 -12.14 11.87
C ARG A 122 1.15 -13.28 10.87
N GLN A 123 1.36 -12.98 9.59
CA GLN A 123 1.35 -13.99 8.52
C GLN A 123 2.66 -14.77 8.42
N GLY A 124 3.68 -14.40 9.20
CA GLY A 124 4.97 -15.06 9.18
C GLY A 124 5.95 -14.54 8.15
N ALA A 125 5.65 -13.41 7.51
CA ALA A 125 6.54 -12.80 6.53
C ALA A 125 7.75 -12.17 7.24
N PRO A 126 8.97 -12.30 6.68
CA PRO A 126 10.15 -11.70 7.30
C PRO A 126 10.33 -10.23 6.98
N LYS A 127 9.80 -9.80 5.84
CA LYS A 127 9.97 -8.44 5.32
C LYS A 127 8.72 -8.01 4.56
N VAL A 128 8.62 -6.70 4.33
CA VAL A 128 7.59 -6.10 3.46
C VAL A 128 8.30 -5.27 2.42
N ALA A 129 7.90 -5.41 1.17
CA ALA A 129 8.48 -4.67 0.04
C ALA A 129 7.45 -3.74 -0.58
N LEU A 130 7.94 -2.69 -1.23
CA LEU A 130 7.09 -1.80 -2.03
C LEU A 130 7.88 -1.28 -3.23
N TRP A 131 7.14 -0.85 -4.23
CA TRP A 131 7.70 -0.15 -5.37
C TRP A 131 7.30 1.31 -5.26
N VAL A 132 8.24 2.21 -5.54
CA VAL A 132 7.98 3.64 -5.56
C VAL A 132 8.35 4.18 -6.92
N ASP A 133 7.43 4.92 -7.55
CA ASP A 133 7.69 5.53 -8.85
C ASP A 133 8.90 6.46 -8.76
N PRO A 134 9.84 6.41 -9.71
CA PRO A 134 11.04 7.27 -9.68
C PRO A 134 10.73 8.75 -9.68
N ASP A 135 9.54 9.15 -10.15
CA ASP A 135 9.11 10.54 -10.16
C ASP A 135 8.38 10.95 -8.88
N ASN A 136 8.16 10.03 -7.95
CA ASN A 136 7.42 10.30 -6.71
C ASN A 136 8.36 10.45 -5.52
N ASP A 137 9.13 11.53 -5.49
CA ASP A 137 10.09 11.80 -4.42
C ASP A 137 9.42 11.96 -3.06
N ARG A 138 8.21 12.48 -3.03
CA ARG A 138 7.45 12.68 -1.79
C ARG A 138 7.14 11.36 -1.11
N ALA A 139 6.69 10.37 -1.88
CA ALA A 139 6.41 9.04 -1.34
C ALA A 139 7.69 8.36 -0.88
N ARG A 140 8.77 8.45 -1.69
CA ARG A 140 10.07 7.88 -1.32
C ARG A 140 10.55 8.41 0.02
N HIS A 141 10.47 9.72 0.21
CA HIS A 141 10.89 10.36 1.45
C HIS A 141 10.07 9.84 2.66
N ARG A 142 8.76 9.69 2.46
CA ARG A 142 7.88 9.14 3.50
C ARG A 142 8.29 7.70 3.88
N TYR A 143 8.58 6.88 2.88
CA TYR A 143 8.98 5.50 3.13
C TYR A 143 10.33 5.41 3.82
N GLU A 144 11.29 6.25 3.42
CA GLU A 144 12.58 6.32 4.09
C GLU A 144 12.44 6.71 5.57
N LYS A 145 11.60 7.70 5.86
CA LYS A 145 11.32 8.11 7.24
C LYS A 145 10.68 7.00 8.06
N PHE A 146 9.86 6.18 7.44
CA PHE A 146 9.22 5.05 8.12
C PHE A 146 10.25 3.96 8.47
N GLY A 147 11.27 3.79 7.67
CA GLY A 147 12.28 2.78 7.89
C GLY A 147 12.59 1.89 6.69
N PHE A 148 11.93 2.13 5.57
CA PHE A 148 12.23 1.41 4.34
C PHE A 148 13.58 1.84 3.78
N ALA A 149 14.30 0.87 3.22
CA ALA A 149 15.58 1.12 2.55
C ALA A 149 15.55 0.50 1.16
N ASN A 150 16.30 1.09 0.24
CA ASN A 150 16.39 0.55 -1.11
C ASN A 150 17.02 -0.84 -1.11
N VAL A 151 16.49 -1.70 -1.96
CA VAL A 151 17.08 -3.01 -2.23
C VAL A 151 18.31 -2.79 -3.11
N GLU A 152 19.41 -3.45 -2.77
CA GLU A 152 20.65 -3.35 -3.55
C GLU A 152 20.40 -3.75 -5.00
N GLY A 153 20.79 -2.87 -5.93
CA GLY A 153 20.61 -3.08 -7.35
C GLY A 153 19.23 -2.70 -7.90
N GLU A 154 18.31 -2.26 -7.03
CA GLU A 154 16.95 -1.90 -7.43
C GLU A 154 16.61 -0.51 -6.89
N ASP A 155 16.71 0.50 -7.76
CA ASP A 155 16.55 1.90 -7.33
C ASP A 155 15.14 2.23 -6.85
N ASP A 156 14.14 1.53 -7.38
CA ASP A 156 12.72 1.86 -7.12
C ASP A 156 12.04 0.86 -6.20
N VAL A 157 12.77 -0.12 -5.68
CA VAL A 157 12.24 -1.12 -4.76
C VAL A 157 12.80 -0.88 -3.38
N MET A 158 11.90 -0.82 -2.38
CA MET A 158 12.29 -0.61 -1.00
C MET A 158 11.75 -1.74 -0.13
N VAL A 159 12.44 -2.01 0.97
CA VAL A 159 12.10 -3.11 1.86
C VAL A 159 12.29 -2.69 3.31
N VAL A 160 11.49 -3.28 4.21
CA VAL A 160 11.65 -3.12 5.66
C VAL A 160 11.51 -4.48 6.33
N ASP A 161 12.34 -4.75 7.33
CA ASP A 161 12.22 -5.96 8.15
C ASP A 161 11.08 -5.81 9.14
N VAL A 162 10.23 -6.83 9.25
CA VAL A 162 9.09 -6.78 10.19
C VAL A 162 9.57 -6.78 11.64
N GLU A 163 10.74 -7.34 11.93
CA GLU A 163 11.31 -7.38 13.28
C GLU A 163 11.90 -6.05 13.73
N ASP A 164 12.30 -5.18 12.78
CA ASP A 164 12.84 -3.87 13.10
C ASP A 164 11.73 -2.88 13.48
N PHE A 165 10.49 -3.30 13.36
CA PHE A 165 9.35 -2.45 13.59
C PHE A 165 8.65 -2.87 14.88
N THR A 166 8.85 -2.12 15.95
CA THR A 166 8.10 -2.27 17.20
C THR A 166 7.05 -1.18 17.26
N ALA A 167 5.81 -1.61 17.23
CA ALA A 167 4.68 -0.69 17.34
C ALA A 167 4.68 -0.01 18.71
#